data_97b57241aa2820d2e5427b4f9cfceaf1
#
_entry.id   97b57241aa2820d2e5427b4f9cfceaf1
#
_cell.length_a   1.000
_cell.length_b   1.000
_cell.length_c   1.000
_cell.angle_alpha   90.00
_cell.angle_beta   90.00
_cell.angle_gamma   90.00
#
_symmetry.space_group_name_H-M   'P 1'
#
loop_
_entity.id
_entity.type
_entity.pdbx_description
1 polymer ?
#
loop_
_entity_poly.entity_id
_entity_poly.type
_entity_poly.pdbx_seq_one_letter_code
_entity_poly.pdbx_strand_id
1 'polypeptide(L)'
;MPKDTQDATDTATDPSSAASGKTAVLYRMALPDHLCPSGQKARWLLKSKGYEVDDRLFRERPEVDAFKEEYDVATTPQIWIEGERVGGYQALREKLTDFDPKATTYKPVIYLFAVAAATALALSIGFLGAITWQTLGWFVSISMILLGMQKLRDIESFSTMFLNYDVLARRWVPYAYVYPWVETVAGVLMTGMLLTWLAAPAALFIATVGAWSVFKAVYLDKRELKCACVGGGSNVPLGFVSLTENLAMMGMSIVMLAMLLT
;
A
#
# COMPACT_ATOMS: atom_id res chain seq x y z
N MET A 1 24.17 -26.77 75.69
CA MET A 1 24.97 -26.36 74.58
C MET A 1 24.99 -27.50 73.59
N PRO A 2 24.31 -27.41 72.48
CA PRO A 2 24.71 -28.11 71.25
C PRO A 2 24.85 -27.11 70.13
N LYS A 3 25.77 -27.40 69.23
CA LYS A 3 26.07 -26.66 68.03
C LYS A 3 25.23 -27.16 66.86
N ASP A 4 24.49 -26.29 66.25
CA ASP A 4 23.81 -26.52 64.98
C ASP A 4 24.81 -26.44 63.82
N THR A 5 24.87 -27.52 63.07
CA THR A 5 25.58 -27.59 61.78
C THR A 5 24.54 -27.43 60.66
N GLN A 6 24.52 -26.31 60.03
CA GLN A 6 23.71 -26.04 58.84
C GLN A 6 24.38 -26.67 57.64
N ASP A 7 23.69 -27.65 57.09
CA ASP A 7 24.03 -28.26 55.79
C ASP A 7 23.46 -27.39 54.66
N ALA A 8 24.32 -26.72 53.95
CA ALA A 8 23.98 -25.93 52.78
C ALA A 8 24.12 -26.82 51.54
N THR A 9 23.01 -27.38 51.11
CA THR A 9 22.92 -28.02 49.78
C THR A 9 22.97 -26.95 48.68
N ASP A 10 24.13 -26.82 48.15
CA ASP A 10 24.42 -26.06 46.92
C ASP A 10 23.75 -26.75 45.75
N THR A 11 22.60 -26.23 45.31
CA THR A 11 21.94 -26.61 44.06
C THR A 11 22.71 -25.96 42.93
N ALA A 12 23.67 -26.67 42.40
CA ALA A 12 24.33 -26.32 41.14
C ALA A 12 23.27 -26.24 40.03
N THR A 13 22.93 -25.03 39.64
CA THR A 13 22.13 -24.74 38.46
C THR A 13 22.95 -25.09 37.22
N ASP A 14 22.51 -26.11 36.53
CA ASP A 14 23.08 -26.61 35.29
C ASP A 14 23.13 -25.47 34.22
N PRO A 15 24.30 -25.07 33.68
CA PRO A 15 24.38 -24.00 32.67
C PRO A 15 24.06 -24.48 31.26
N SER A 16 23.38 -25.61 31.08
CA SER A 16 23.18 -26.22 29.75
C SER A 16 21.87 -25.82 29.03
N SER A 17 21.12 -24.82 29.50
CA SER A 17 19.97 -24.27 28.78
C SER A 17 20.27 -22.89 28.16
N ALA A 18 21.49 -22.67 27.72
CA ALA A 18 21.77 -21.56 26.80
C ALA A 18 21.13 -21.90 25.45
N ALA A 19 19.85 -21.53 25.28
CA ALA A 19 19.22 -21.50 23.99
C ALA A 19 20.14 -20.74 23.03
N SER A 20 20.50 -21.37 21.92
CA SER A 20 21.24 -20.78 20.81
C SER A 20 20.42 -19.58 20.27
N GLY A 21 20.48 -18.48 20.99
CA GLY A 21 19.76 -17.26 20.70
C GLY A 21 20.36 -16.62 19.47
N LYS A 22 19.54 -16.46 18.43
CA LYS A 22 19.90 -15.66 17.26
C LYS A 22 20.24 -14.24 17.72
N THR A 23 21.47 -13.79 17.49
CA THR A 23 21.90 -12.44 17.92
C THR A 23 21.91 -11.47 16.76
N ALA A 24 21.55 -10.21 17.01
CA ALA A 24 21.63 -9.14 16.04
C ALA A 24 22.10 -7.84 16.68
N VAL A 25 22.97 -7.11 15.98
CA VAL A 25 23.42 -5.77 16.38
C VAL A 25 22.72 -4.75 15.48
N LEU A 26 22.11 -3.74 16.08
CA LEU A 26 21.37 -2.69 15.38
C LEU A 26 21.95 -1.32 15.74
N TYR A 27 22.51 -0.62 14.76
CA TYR A 27 22.94 0.77 14.89
C TYR A 27 21.85 1.70 14.35
N ARG A 28 21.33 2.62 15.16
CA ARG A 28 20.28 3.53 14.74
C ARG A 28 20.30 4.89 15.45
N MET A 29 19.77 5.90 14.79
CA MET A 29 19.61 7.23 15.39
C MET A 29 18.51 7.26 16.43
N ALA A 30 18.80 7.93 17.55
CA ALA A 30 17.86 8.28 18.61
C ALA A 30 18.24 9.68 19.15
N LEU A 31 18.20 10.68 18.27
CA LEU A 31 18.46 12.07 18.59
C LEU A 31 17.29 12.66 19.40
N PRO A 32 17.49 13.73 20.19
CA PRO A 32 16.42 14.33 21.00
C PRO A 32 15.18 14.76 20.19
N ASP A 33 15.41 15.23 18.97
CA ASP A 33 14.40 15.71 18.03
C ASP A 33 14.07 14.75 16.89
N HIS A 34 14.83 13.65 16.74
CA HIS A 34 14.66 12.71 15.65
C HIS A 34 14.90 11.26 16.06
N LEU A 35 13.83 10.51 16.18
CA LEU A 35 13.85 9.07 16.39
C LEU A 35 13.66 8.32 15.07
N CYS A 36 14.70 7.63 14.61
CA CYS A 36 14.71 6.98 13.30
C CYS A 36 13.57 5.94 13.14
N PRO A 37 12.54 6.17 12.29
CA PRO A 37 11.42 5.24 12.14
C PRO A 37 11.85 3.88 11.57
N SER A 38 12.80 3.88 10.63
CA SER A 38 13.33 2.65 10.02
C SER A 38 14.10 1.82 11.04
N GLY A 39 14.83 2.46 11.97
CA GLY A 39 15.51 1.79 13.07
C GLY A 39 14.54 1.14 14.06
N GLN A 40 13.43 1.81 14.38
CA GLN A 40 12.39 1.21 15.23
C GLN A 40 11.72 0.00 14.57
N LYS A 41 11.39 0.11 13.28
CA LYS A 41 10.84 -1.00 12.52
C LYS A 41 11.81 -2.17 12.45
N ALA A 42 13.10 -1.92 12.28
CA ALA A 42 14.14 -2.96 12.28
C ALA A 42 14.21 -3.67 13.63
N ARG A 43 14.24 -2.91 14.74
CA ARG A 43 14.22 -3.47 16.10
C ARG A 43 13.01 -4.35 16.36
N TRP A 44 11.83 -3.84 15.99
CA TRP A 44 10.59 -4.61 16.14
C TRP A 44 10.62 -5.91 15.33
N LEU A 45 11.05 -5.84 14.06
CA LEU A 45 11.13 -7.01 13.18
C LEU A 45 12.10 -8.07 13.72
N LEU A 46 13.30 -7.66 14.16
CA LEU A 46 14.28 -8.58 14.76
C LEU A 46 13.69 -9.28 16.01
N LYS A 47 13.09 -8.50 16.92
CA LYS A 47 12.47 -9.07 18.13
C LYS A 47 11.31 -10.01 17.80
N SER A 48 10.47 -9.67 16.81
CA SER A 48 9.36 -10.53 16.37
C SER A 48 9.80 -11.84 15.75
N LYS A 49 11.05 -11.90 15.24
CA LYS A 49 11.69 -13.11 14.71
C LYS A 49 12.56 -13.86 15.73
N GLY A 50 12.51 -13.45 17.00
CA GLY A 50 13.19 -14.11 18.10
C GLY A 50 14.68 -13.78 18.22
N TYR A 51 15.15 -12.68 17.62
CA TYR A 51 16.54 -12.25 17.79
C TYR A 51 16.73 -11.51 19.11
N GLU A 52 17.83 -11.78 19.79
CA GLU A 52 18.37 -10.93 20.84
C GLU A 52 19.06 -9.73 20.18
N VAL A 53 18.58 -8.50 20.49
CA VAL A 53 19.00 -7.28 19.78
C VAL A 53 19.88 -6.43 20.67
N ASP A 54 21.18 -6.32 20.31
CA ASP A 54 22.08 -5.27 20.82
C ASP A 54 21.76 -3.95 20.11
N ASP A 55 21.01 -3.08 20.76
CA ASP A 55 20.46 -1.84 20.20
C ASP A 55 21.39 -0.66 20.50
N ARG A 56 22.29 -0.33 19.57
CA ARG A 56 23.26 0.73 19.67
C ARG A 56 22.73 2.04 19.12
N LEU A 57 22.57 3.01 20.02
CA LEU A 57 21.90 4.28 19.73
C LEU A 57 22.93 5.40 19.54
N PHE A 58 22.83 6.07 18.41
CA PHE A 58 23.50 7.36 18.20
C PHE A 58 22.61 8.47 18.78
N ARG A 59 23.15 9.24 19.69
CA ARG A 59 22.45 10.33 20.37
C ARG A 59 22.79 11.72 19.82
N GLU A 60 23.90 11.81 19.09
CA GLU A 60 24.39 13.03 18.48
C GLU A 60 24.67 12.83 16.99
N ARG A 61 24.59 13.92 16.23
CA ARG A 61 24.81 13.88 14.77
C ARG A 61 26.24 13.48 14.39
N PRO A 62 27.29 14.00 15.07
CA PRO A 62 28.66 13.62 14.77
C PRO A 62 28.93 12.13 14.90
N GLU A 63 28.30 11.42 15.85
CA GLU A 63 28.42 9.97 15.99
C GLU A 63 27.90 9.23 14.76
N VAL A 64 26.78 9.72 14.20
CA VAL A 64 26.17 9.16 12.99
C VAL A 64 27.09 9.33 11.78
N ASP A 65 27.67 10.53 11.65
CA ASP A 65 28.50 10.85 10.51
C ASP A 65 29.85 10.12 10.58
N ALA A 66 30.48 10.01 11.75
CA ALA A 66 31.67 9.21 12.00
C ALA A 66 31.42 7.73 11.71
N PHE A 67 30.30 7.17 12.16
CA PHE A 67 29.92 5.79 11.87
C PHE A 67 29.72 5.54 10.36
N LYS A 68 29.11 6.50 9.65
CA LYS A 68 28.92 6.37 8.20
C LYS A 68 30.26 6.36 7.45
N GLU A 69 31.19 7.16 7.87
CA GLU A 69 32.53 7.22 7.29
C GLU A 69 33.33 5.94 7.62
N GLU A 70 33.30 5.50 8.88
CA GLU A 70 34.02 4.27 9.33
C GLU A 70 33.58 3.02 8.58
N TYR A 71 32.23 2.86 8.39
CA TYR A 71 31.66 1.65 7.77
C TYR A 71 31.34 1.79 6.28
N ASP A 72 31.68 2.92 5.67
CA ASP A 72 31.37 3.26 4.26
C ASP A 72 29.89 3.03 3.94
N VAL A 73 28.99 3.72 4.69
CA VAL A 73 27.56 3.59 4.54
C VAL A 73 26.87 4.93 4.36
N ALA A 74 25.96 5.03 3.41
CA ALA A 74 25.22 6.26 3.14
C ALA A 74 24.14 6.57 4.19
N THR A 75 23.58 5.53 4.85
CA THR A 75 22.37 5.67 5.68
C THR A 75 22.41 4.82 6.95
N THR A 76 21.58 5.20 7.94
CA THR A 76 21.21 4.38 9.10
C THR A 76 19.71 4.08 9.05
N PRO A 77 19.22 2.97 9.65
CA PRO A 77 19.92 2.00 10.47
C PRO A 77 20.83 1.08 9.68
N GLN A 78 21.81 0.46 10.39
CA GLN A 78 22.61 -0.64 9.88
C GLN A 78 22.50 -1.82 10.83
N ILE A 79 22.39 -3.02 10.28
CA ILE A 79 22.10 -4.24 11.02
C ILE A 79 23.13 -5.32 10.70
N TRP A 80 23.60 -6.01 11.73
CA TRP A 80 24.41 -7.22 11.65
C TRP A 80 23.65 -8.37 12.28
N ILE A 81 23.64 -9.52 11.63
CA ILE A 81 23.07 -10.77 12.15
C ILE A 81 24.20 -11.79 12.22
N GLU A 82 24.46 -12.33 13.40
CA GLU A 82 25.53 -13.33 13.62
C GLU A 82 26.89 -12.85 13.11
N GLY A 83 27.16 -11.55 13.20
CA GLY A 83 28.41 -10.92 12.75
C GLY A 83 28.44 -10.54 11.27
N GLU A 84 27.48 -10.99 10.47
CA GLU A 84 27.38 -10.62 9.04
C GLU A 84 26.55 -9.36 8.87
N ARG A 85 27.06 -8.40 8.07
CA ARG A 85 26.32 -7.16 7.77
C ARG A 85 25.18 -7.42 6.80
N VAL A 86 23.97 -7.13 7.24
CA VAL A 86 22.74 -7.20 6.41
C VAL A 86 22.46 -5.88 5.69
N GLY A 87 22.76 -4.75 6.35
CA GLY A 87 22.50 -3.41 5.83
C GLY A 87 21.32 -2.72 6.51
N GLY A 88 20.54 -1.95 5.76
CA GLY A 88 19.40 -1.18 6.27
C GLY A 88 18.13 -2.01 6.50
N TYR A 89 17.04 -1.31 6.94
CA TYR A 89 15.76 -1.97 7.23
C TYR A 89 15.17 -2.73 6.02
N GLN A 90 15.35 -2.23 4.80
CA GLN A 90 14.83 -2.94 3.61
C GLN A 90 15.54 -4.27 3.39
N ALA A 91 16.87 -4.28 3.44
CA ALA A 91 17.66 -5.51 3.33
C ALA A 91 17.32 -6.51 4.44
N LEU A 92 17.11 -6.01 5.68
CA LEU A 92 16.65 -6.85 6.79
C LEU A 92 15.27 -7.47 6.48
N ARG A 93 14.34 -6.71 5.93
CA ARG A 93 13.02 -7.16 5.59
C ARG A 93 13.04 -8.23 4.48
N GLU A 94 13.88 -8.03 3.47
CA GLU A 94 14.10 -9.02 2.40
C GLU A 94 14.69 -10.33 2.95
N LYS A 95 15.67 -10.23 3.88
CA LYS A 95 16.31 -11.40 4.48
C LYS A 95 15.40 -12.19 5.43
N LEU A 96 14.55 -11.52 6.21
CA LEU A 96 13.75 -12.14 7.29
C LEU A 96 12.28 -12.38 6.97
N THR A 97 11.79 -11.89 5.83
CA THR A 97 10.39 -12.03 5.41
C THR A 97 10.32 -12.36 3.91
N ASP A 98 9.15 -12.83 3.46
CA ASP A 98 8.88 -13.05 2.03
C ASP A 98 8.66 -11.74 1.26
N PHE A 99 9.32 -10.66 1.70
CA PHE A 99 9.18 -9.35 1.07
C PHE A 99 10.14 -9.22 -0.11
N ASP A 100 9.59 -9.15 -1.30
CA ASP A 100 10.32 -8.77 -2.51
C ASP A 100 9.88 -7.35 -2.93
N PRO A 101 10.78 -6.35 -2.95
CA PRO A 101 10.46 -5.00 -3.36
C PRO A 101 10.03 -4.89 -4.83
N LYS A 102 10.36 -5.89 -5.65
CA LYS A 102 10.00 -5.95 -7.07
C LYS A 102 8.74 -6.76 -7.34
N ALA A 103 8.26 -7.52 -6.35
CA ALA A 103 7.10 -8.37 -6.53
C ALA A 103 5.85 -7.56 -6.86
N THR A 104 5.07 -8.06 -7.78
CA THR A 104 3.72 -7.58 -8.05
C THR A 104 2.85 -7.75 -6.82
N THR A 105 2.19 -6.69 -6.38
CA THR A 105 1.31 -6.75 -5.22
C THR A 105 -0.06 -6.13 -5.50
N TYR A 106 -1.10 -6.89 -5.29
CA TYR A 106 -2.49 -6.42 -5.37
C TYR A 106 -3.04 -5.93 -4.01
N LYS A 107 -2.24 -5.97 -2.94
CA LYS A 107 -2.69 -5.60 -1.59
C LYS A 107 -3.35 -4.22 -1.51
N PRO A 108 -2.78 -3.13 -2.10
CA PRO A 108 -3.42 -1.82 -2.06
C PRO A 108 -4.79 -1.80 -2.74
N VAL A 109 -4.93 -2.53 -3.86
CA VAL A 109 -6.19 -2.66 -4.60
C VAL A 109 -7.23 -3.42 -3.78
N ILE A 110 -6.83 -4.53 -3.16
CA ILE A 110 -7.71 -5.34 -2.30
C ILE A 110 -8.19 -4.51 -1.11
N TYR A 111 -7.32 -3.76 -0.45
CA TYR A 111 -7.71 -2.91 0.68
C TYR A 111 -8.67 -1.80 0.26
N LEU A 112 -8.45 -1.17 -0.90
CA LEU A 112 -9.33 -0.15 -1.44
C LEU A 112 -10.75 -0.70 -1.69
N PHE A 113 -10.85 -1.82 -2.40
CA PHE A 113 -12.13 -2.45 -2.68
C PHE A 113 -12.80 -3.03 -1.41
N ALA A 114 -12.02 -3.51 -0.44
CA ALA A 114 -12.56 -3.95 0.85
C ALA A 114 -13.19 -2.78 1.62
N VAL A 115 -12.54 -1.60 1.63
CA VAL A 115 -13.10 -0.39 2.25
C VAL A 115 -14.35 0.07 1.49
N ALA A 116 -14.34 0.08 0.15
CA ALA A 116 -15.50 0.42 -0.65
C ALA A 116 -16.69 -0.52 -0.36
N ALA A 117 -16.44 -1.83 -0.30
CA ALA A 117 -17.46 -2.83 0.00
C ALA A 117 -18.03 -2.68 1.42
N ALA A 118 -17.14 -2.52 2.42
CA ALA A 118 -17.56 -2.30 3.80
C ALA A 118 -18.42 -1.03 3.96
N THR A 119 -18.03 0.06 3.28
CA THR A 119 -18.78 1.32 3.29
C THR A 119 -20.14 1.17 2.60
N ALA A 120 -20.19 0.51 1.43
CA ALA A 120 -21.45 0.26 0.72
C ALA A 120 -22.41 -0.62 1.54
N LEU A 121 -21.89 -1.65 2.21
CA LEU A 121 -22.67 -2.50 3.11
C LEU A 121 -23.19 -1.72 4.32
N ALA A 122 -22.35 -0.91 4.95
CA ALA A 122 -22.75 -0.09 6.10
C ALA A 122 -23.86 0.91 5.72
N LEU A 123 -23.75 1.57 4.55
CA LEU A 123 -24.80 2.45 4.04
C LEU A 123 -26.10 1.67 3.75
N SER A 124 -25.98 0.50 3.11
CA SER A 124 -27.14 -0.30 2.78
C SER A 124 -27.90 -0.77 4.03
N ILE A 125 -27.20 -1.30 5.01
CA ILE A 125 -27.81 -1.75 6.26
C ILE A 125 -28.34 -0.55 7.07
N GLY A 126 -27.58 0.55 7.16
CA GLY A 126 -27.94 1.71 7.95
C GLY A 126 -29.11 2.50 7.39
N PHE A 127 -29.22 2.68 6.07
CA PHE A 127 -30.27 3.47 5.44
C PHE A 127 -31.43 2.65 4.88
N LEU A 128 -31.16 1.43 4.39
CA LEU A 128 -32.18 0.60 3.73
C LEU A 128 -32.63 -0.58 4.59
N GLY A 129 -31.90 -0.88 5.68
CA GLY A 129 -32.19 -2.04 6.54
C GLY A 129 -31.89 -3.41 5.89
N ALA A 130 -31.44 -3.44 4.64
CA ALA A 130 -31.19 -4.67 3.89
C ALA A 130 -30.11 -4.47 2.82
N ILE A 131 -29.52 -5.57 2.35
CA ILE A 131 -28.65 -5.58 1.17
C ILE A 131 -29.55 -5.59 -0.08
N THR A 132 -29.42 -4.57 -0.91
CA THR A 132 -30.26 -4.37 -2.09
C THR A 132 -29.39 -4.16 -3.32
N TRP A 133 -30.00 -3.99 -4.49
CA TRP A 133 -29.32 -3.60 -5.71
C TRP A 133 -28.55 -2.26 -5.58
N GLN A 134 -29.05 -1.34 -4.75
CA GLN A 134 -28.39 -0.07 -4.44
C GLN A 134 -27.01 -0.28 -3.76
N THR A 135 -26.82 -1.38 -3.02
CA THR A 135 -25.52 -1.71 -2.40
C THR A 135 -24.44 -1.87 -3.46
N LEU A 136 -24.75 -2.52 -4.59
CA LEU A 136 -23.82 -2.64 -5.71
C LEU A 136 -23.52 -1.29 -6.34
N GLY A 137 -24.55 -0.45 -6.50
CA GLY A 137 -24.38 0.93 -6.98
C GLY A 137 -23.45 1.75 -6.09
N TRP A 138 -23.63 1.70 -4.79
CA TRP A 138 -22.74 2.37 -3.82
C TRP A 138 -21.33 1.78 -3.85
N PHE A 139 -21.17 0.47 -3.97
CA PHE A 139 -19.85 -0.14 -4.10
C PHE A 139 -19.07 0.40 -5.30
N VAL A 140 -19.69 0.46 -6.47
CA VAL A 140 -19.05 0.98 -7.69
C VAL A 140 -18.73 2.46 -7.55
N SER A 141 -19.68 3.29 -7.13
CA SER A 141 -19.48 4.74 -7.02
C SER A 141 -18.45 5.12 -5.95
N ILE A 142 -18.43 4.43 -4.81
CA ILE A 142 -17.41 4.64 -3.77
C ILE A 142 -16.02 4.17 -4.27
N SER A 143 -15.96 3.06 -5.03
CA SER A 143 -14.72 2.63 -5.67
C SER A 143 -14.17 3.69 -6.63
N MET A 144 -15.03 4.33 -7.43
CA MET A 144 -14.65 5.46 -8.30
C MET A 144 -14.06 6.62 -7.50
N ILE A 145 -14.69 7.01 -6.38
CA ILE A 145 -14.17 8.07 -5.50
C ILE A 145 -12.77 7.73 -4.99
N LEU A 146 -12.59 6.52 -4.46
CA LEU A 146 -11.32 6.10 -3.87
C LEU A 146 -10.21 5.98 -4.91
N LEU A 147 -10.52 5.44 -6.09
CA LEU A 147 -9.56 5.30 -7.19
C LEU A 147 -9.22 6.65 -7.82
N GLY A 148 -10.21 7.52 -8.00
CA GLY A 148 -9.98 8.89 -8.46
C GLY A 148 -9.12 9.68 -7.48
N MET A 149 -9.36 9.59 -6.17
CA MET A 149 -8.50 10.19 -5.15
C MET A 149 -7.05 9.69 -5.21
N GLN A 150 -6.83 8.39 -5.45
CA GLN A 150 -5.47 7.87 -5.60
C GLN A 150 -4.75 8.47 -6.81
N LYS A 151 -5.47 8.68 -7.91
CA LYS A 151 -4.96 9.34 -9.12
C LYS A 151 -4.68 10.83 -8.88
N LEU A 152 -5.55 11.51 -8.14
CA LEU A 152 -5.39 12.94 -7.79
C LEU A 152 -4.24 13.19 -6.82
N ARG A 153 -3.92 12.24 -5.94
CA ARG A 153 -2.84 12.38 -4.96
C ARG A 153 -1.47 12.62 -5.62
N ASP A 154 -1.25 12.04 -6.80
CA ASP A 154 -0.03 12.22 -7.60
C ASP A 154 -0.41 12.27 -9.08
N ILE A 155 -1.00 13.39 -9.47
CA ILE A 155 -1.57 13.59 -10.80
C ILE A 155 -0.49 13.61 -11.89
N GLU A 156 0.73 14.05 -11.57
CA GLU A 156 1.83 14.06 -12.51
C GLU A 156 2.29 12.63 -12.85
N SER A 157 2.48 11.82 -11.84
CA SER A 157 2.82 10.40 -12.04
C SER A 157 1.70 9.65 -12.75
N PHE A 158 0.43 9.91 -12.36
CA PHE A 158 -0.73 9.34 -13.04
C PHE A 158 -0.78 9.73 -14.51
N SER A 159 -0.71 11.04 -14.82
CA SER A 159 -0.81 11.53 -16.21
C SER A 159 0.29 10.95 -17.09
N THR A 160 1.52 10.89 -16.59
CA THR A 160 2.66 10.30 -17.29
C THR A 160 2.41 8.83 -17.63
N MET A 161 1.91 8.03 -16.69
CA MET A 161 1.61 6.62 -16.95
C MET A 161 0.39 6.45 -17.86
N PHE A 162 -0.64 7.28 -17.69
CA PHE A 162 -1.87 7.25 -18.45
C PHE A 162 -1.63 7.58 -19.94
N LEU A 163 -0.79 8.58 -20.23
CA LEU A 163 -0.36 8.93 -21.57
C LEU A 163 0.35 7.79 -22.33
N ASN A 164 0.90 6.80 -21.63
CA ASN A 164 1.53 5.66 -22.29
C ASN A 164 0.54 4.73 -23.00
N TYR A 165 -0.73 4.68 -22.57
CA TYR A 165 -1.68 3.73 -23.12
C TYR A 165 -3.04 4.30 -23.52
N ASP A 166 -3.50 5.39 -22.91
CA ASP A 166 -4.82 5.93 -23.20
C ASP A 166 -4.87 6.59 -24.58
N VAL A 167 -5.86 6.19 -25.40
CA VAL A 167 -5.95 6.65 -26.79
C VAL A 167 -6.36 8.11 -26.93
N LEU A 168 -7.16 8.64 -25.99
CA LEU A 168 -7.60 10.03 -26.01
C LEU A 168 -6.55 10.94 -25.37
N ALA A 169 -5.99 10.56 -24.23
CA ALA A 169 -4.94 11.32 -23.56
C ALA A 169 -3.71 11.55 -24.46
N ARG A 170 -3.34 10.55 -25.26
CA ARG A 170 -2.24 10.67 -26.24
C ARG A 170 -2.49 11.71 -27.33
N ARG A 171 -3.76 11.99 -27.63
CA ARG A 171 -4.15 13.01 -28.61
C ARG A 171 -4.40 14.37 -27.98
N TRP A 172 -4.87 14.38 -26.75
CA TRP A 172 -5.23 15.60 -26.01
C TRP A 172 -4.76 15.48 -24.56
N VAL A 173 -3.54 15.94 -24.31
CA VAL A 173 -2.86 15.81 -23.00
C VAL A 173 -3.70 16.32 -21.82
N PRO A 174 -4.44 17.46 -21.89
CA PRO A 174 -5.28 17.93 -20.78
C PRO A 174 -6.29 16.89 -20.27
N TYR A 175 -6.72 15.96 -21.12
CA TYR A 175 -7.62 14.88 -20.71
C TYR A 175 -7.01 14.02 -19.58
N ALA A 176 -5.69 13.79 -19.59
CA ALA A 176 -5.03 13.03 -18.54
C ALA A 176 -5.13 13.70 -17.15
N TYR A 177 -5.21 15.03 -17.12
CA TYR A 177 -5.39 15.80 -15.89
C TYR A 177 -6.85 15.93 -15.46
N VAL A 178 -7.76 15.98 -16.42
CA VAL A 178 -9.21 16.11 -16.17
C VAL A 178 -9.84 14.77 -15.77
N TYR A 179 -9.35 13.66 -16.32
CA TYR A 179 -9.90 12.31 -16.10
C TYR A 179 -10.12 11.97 -14.62
N PRO A 180 -9.13 12.11 -13.70
CA PRO A 180 -9.33 11.77 -12.29
C PRO A 180 -10.38 12.63 -11.59
N TRP A 181 -10.51 13.89 -12.00
CA TRP A 181 -11.55 14.77 -11.46
C TRP A 181 -12.93 14.34 -11.90
N VAL A 182 -13.11 14.05 -13.18
CA VAL A 182 -14.40 13.56 -13.71
C VAL A 182 -14.80 12.26 -13.03
N GLU A 183 -13.88 11.33 -12.87
CA GLU A 183 -14.12 10.06 -12.19
C GLU A 183 -14.54 10.26 -10.73
N THR A 184 -13.79 11.08 -9.97
CA THR A 184 -14.08 11.35 -8.57
C THR A 184 -15.42 12.05 -8.39
N VAL A 185 -15.66 13.12 -9.14
CA VAL A 185 -16.90 13.92 -9.07
C VAL A 185 -18.10 13.09 -9.50
N ALA A 186 -17.97 12.33 -10.60
CA ALA A 186 -19.04 11.42 -11.02
C ALA A 186 -19.35 10.39 -9.93
N GLY A 187 -18.34 9.79 -9.31
CA GLY A 187 -18.51 8.86 -8.19
C GLY A 187 -19.29 9.50 -7.02
N VAL A 188 -18.94 10.73 -6.62
CA VAL A 188 -19.63 11.45 -5.55
C VAL A 188 -21.11 11.70 -5.92
N LEU A 189 -21.36 12.21 -7.11
CA LEU A 189 -22.71 12.51 -7.58
C LEU A 189 -23.57 11.24 -7.70
N MET A 190 -22.98 10.14 -8.21
CA MET A 190 -23.65 8.85 -8.34
C MET A 190 -23.95 8.22 -6.97
N THR A 191 -23.07 8.39 -5.97
CA THR A 191 -23.32 7.90 -4.60
C THR A 191 -24.56 8.57 -4.00
N GLY A 192 -24.71 9.89 -4.20
CA GLY A 192 -25.83 10.67 -3.71
C GLY A 192 -27.05 10.68 -4.63
N MET A 193 -27.01 9.97 -5.78
CA MET A 193 -28.06 10.03 -6.82
C MET A 193 -28.32 11.49 -7.31
N LEU A 194 -27.28 12.33 -7.25
CA LEU A 194 -27.36 13.74 -7.61
C LEU A 194 -26.94 13.96 -9.06
N LEU A 195 -27.61 14.87 -9.75
CA LEU A 195 -27.28 15.26 -11.14
C LEU A 195 -26.97 14.04 -12.02
N THR A 196 -27.73 12.96 -11.87
CA THR A 196 -27.48 11.67 -12.54
C THR A 196 -27.44 11.83 -14.06
N TRP A 197 -28.25 12.75 -14.59
CA TRP A 197 -28.32 13.12 -16.02
C TRP A 197 -26.99 13.69 -16.55
N LEU A 198 -26.11 14.19 -15.68
CA LEU A 198 -24.78 14.70 -16.01
C LEU A 198 -23.68 13.70 -15.64
N ALA A 199 -23.77 13.13 -14.42
CA ALA A 199 -22.76 12.23 -13.87
C ALA A 199 -22.65 10.91 -14.66
N ALA A 200 -23.80 10.30 -15.01
CA ALA A 200 -23.80 9.02 -15.71
C ALA A 200 -23.26 9.11 -17.16
N PRO A 201 -23.62 10.10 -17.99
CA PRO A 201 -22.98 10.26 -19.32
C PRO A 201 -21.46 10.54 -19.23
N ALA A 202 -21.04 11.38 -18.26
CA ALA A 202 -19.64 11.69 -18.07
C ALA A 202 -18.82 10.45 -17.67
N ALA A 203 -19.34 9.68 -16.69
CA ALA A 203 -18.74 8.42 -16.27
C ALA A 203 -18.73 7.38 -17.40
N LEU A 204 -19.81 7.26 -18.16
CA LEU A 204 -19.90 6.36 -19.31
C LEU A 204 -18.85 6.69 -20.38
N PHE A 205 -18.67 7.98 -20.67
CA PHE A 205 -17.68 8.43 -21.65
C PHE A 205 -16.26 8.04 -21.22
N ILE A 206 -15.82 8.42 -20.01
CA ILE A 206 -14.47 8.13 -19.55
C ILE A 206 -14.25 6.62 -19.38
N ALA A 207 -15.25 5.87 -18.91
CA ALA A 207 -15.19 4.43 -18.75
C ALA A 207 -15.05 3.71 -20.10
N THR A 208 -15.78 4.13 -21.12
CA THR A 208 -15.70 3.54 -22.46
C THR A 208 -14.34 3.80 -23.11
N VAL A 209 -13.83 5.03 -23.04
CA VAL A 209 -12.50 5.36 -23.54
C VAL A 209 -11.42 4.60 -22.77
N GLY A 210 -11.51 4.55 -21.43
CA GLY A 210 -10.57 3.83 -20.58
C GLY A 210 -10.58 2.31 -20.83
N ALA A 211 -11.77 1.70 -20.90
CA ALA A 211 -11.89 0.27 -21.20
C ALA A 211 -11.25 -0.09 -22.55
N TRP A 212 -11.56 0.69 -23.60
CA TRP A 212 -10.97 0.48 -24.91
C TRP A 212 -9.45 0.67 -24.90
N SER A 213 -8.96 1.70 -24.21
CA SER A 213 -7.52 1.99 -24.11
C SER A 213 -6.76 0.87 -23.43
N VAL A 214 -7.28 0.37 -22.28
CA VAL A 214 -6.68 -0.76 -21.56
C VAL A 214 -6.76 -2.04 -22.38
N PHE A 215 -7.91 -2.34 -22.98
CA PHE A 215 -8.09 -3.53 -23.82
C PHE A 215 -7.10 -3.53 -24.98
N LYS A 216 -6.99 -2.40 -25.68
CA LYS A 216 -6.03 -2.25 -26.78
C LYS A 216 -4.59 -2.44 -26.31
N ALA A 217 -4.16 -1.73 -25.25
CA ALA A 217 -2.78 -1.76 -24.80
C ALA A 217 -2.33 -3.13 -24.30
N VAL A 218 -3.20 -3.85 -23.56
CA VAL A 218 -2.85 -5.10 -22.90
C VAL A 218 -3.13 -6.33 -23.78
N TYR A 219 -4.29 -6.37 -24.43
CA TYR A 219 -4.74 -7.58 -25.12
C TYR A 219 -4.43 -7.56 -26.62
N LEU A 220 -4.46 -6.41 -27.28
CA LEU A 220 -4.12 -6.29 -28.71
C LEU A 220 -2.63 -6.03 -28.90
N ASP A 221 -2.10 -4.99 -28.24
CA ASP A 221 -0.70 -4.58 -28.39
C ASP A 221 0.25 -5.37 -27.48
N LYS A 222 -0.28 -6.22 -26.55
CA LYS A 222 0.45 -7.10 -25.61
C LYS A 222 1.56 -6.38 -24.84
N ARG A 223 1.29 -5.16 -24.39
CA ARG A 223 2.26 -4.32 -23.69
C ARG A 223 2.25 -4.61 -22.18
N GLU A 224 3.40 -4.84 -21.60
CA GLU A 224 3.57 -4.94 -20.15
C GLU A 224 3.69 -3.53 -19.54
N LEU A 225 2.61 -3.04 -18.97
CA LEU A 225 2.52 -1.71 -18.38
C LEU A 225 2.11 -1.80 -16.91
N LYS A 226 2.54 -0.82 -16.12
CA LYS A 226 2.07 -0.67 -14.74
C LYS A 226 0.74 0.09 -14.72
N CYS A 227 -0.15 -0.28 -13.77
CA CYS A 227 -1.40 0.42 -13.57
C CYS A 227 -1.16 1.81 -12.98
N ALA A 228 -1.75 2.81 -13.60
CA ALA A 228 -1.81 4.17 -13.06
C ALA A 228 -2.84 4.31 -11.92
N CYS A 229 -3.70 3.29 -11.70
CA CYS A 229 -4.89 3.37 -10.84
C CYS A 229 -4.57 3.52 -9.34
N VAL A 230 -3.39 3.08 -8.87
CA VAL A 230 -3.07 2.97 -7.43
C VAL A 230 -1.88 3.87 -7.05
N GLY A 231 -1.60 4.89 -7.86
CA GLY A 231 -0.47 5.81 -7.66
C GLY A 231 0.87 5.26 -8.15
N GLY A 232 1.79 6.18 -8.47
CA GLY A 232 3.05 5.90 -9.18
C GLY A 232 4.06 4.97 -8.49
N GLY A 233 3.85 4.62 -7.23
CA GLY A 233 4.73 3.74 -6.44
C GLY A 233 4.29 2.27 -6.38
N SER A 234 3.20 1.87 -7.04
CA SER A 234 2.70 0.50 -6.99
C SER A 234 3.21 -0.36 -8.16
N ASN A 235 3.55 -1.64 -7.88
CA ASN A 235 3.90 -2.62 -8.89
C ASN A 235 2.67 -3.43 -9.36
N VAL A 236 1.50 -2.81 -9.42
CA VAL A 236 0.28 -3.44 -9.96
C VAL A 236 0.35 -3.40 -11.49
N PRO A 237 0.22 -4.54 -12.20
CA PRO A 237 0.21 -4.53 -13.65
C PRO A 237 -1.08 -3.91 -14.19
N LEU A 238 -0.96 -3.17 -15.29
CA LEU A 238 -2.12 -2.74 -16.06
C LEU A 238 -2.77 -3.97 -16.71
N GLY A 239 -4.07 -4.10 -16.58
CA GLY A 239 -4.78 -5.22 -17.19
C GLY A 239 -6.12 -5.49 -16.53
N PHE A 240 -6.27 -6.68 -15.93
CA PHE A 240 -7.55 -7.15 -15.40
C PHE A 240 -8.22 -6.16 -14.45
N VAL A 241 -7.48 -5.59 -13.48
CA VAL A 241 -8.04 -4.65 -12.50
C VAL A 241 -8.58 -3.40 -13.18
N SER A 242 -7.76 -2.75 -14.04
CA SER A 242 -8.16 -1.52 -14.72
C SER A 242 -9.29 -1.74 -15.73
N LEU A 243 -9.31 -2.89 -16.38
CA LEU A 243 -10.39 -3.23 -17.31
C LEU A 243 -11.71 -3.46 -16.55
N THR A 244 -11.66 -4.25 -15.45
CA THR A 244 -12.84 -4.51 -14.62
C THR A 244 -13.40 -3.23 -14.00
N GLU A 245 -12.55 -2.32 -13.53
CA GLU A 245 -12.93 -1.00 -13.04
C GLU A 245 -13.74 -0.24 -14.09
N ASN A 246 -13.18 -0.08 -15.28
CA ASN A 246 -13.86 0.65 -16.37
C ASN A 246 -15.16 -0.03 -16.82
N LEU A 247 -15.20 -1.37 -16.89
CA LEU A 247 -16.42 -2.10 -17.24
C LEU A 247 -17.52 -1.95 -16.15
N ALA A 248 -17.13 -1.97 -14.87
CA ALA A 248 -18.08 -1.74 -13.78
C ALA A 248 -18.66 -0.32 -13.80
N MET A 249 -17.82 0.71 -14.04
CA MET A 249 -18.25 2.08 -14.23
C MET A 249 -19.22 2.23 -15.42
N MET A 250 -18.88 1.60 -16.55
CA MET A 250 -19.71 1.61 -17.76
C MET A 250 -21.08 0.96 -17.49
N GLY A 251 -21.09 -0.24 -16.88
CA GLY A 251 -22.33 -0.95 -16.54
C GLY A 251 -23.21 -0.14 -15.58
N MET A 252 -22.62 0.43 -14.52
CA MET A 252 -23.35 1.28 -13.58
C MET A 252 -23.94 2.53 -14.25
N SER A 253 -23.16 3.18 -15.12
CA SER A 253 -23.61 4.37 -15.86
C SER A 253 -24.78 4.05 -16.78
N ILE A 254 -24.77 2.90 -17.46
CA ILE A 254 -25.86 2.45 -18.32
C ILE A 254 -27.13 2.20 -17.49
N VAL A 255 -26.99 1.50 -16.34
CA VAL A 255 -28.13 1.25 -15.45
C VAL A 255 -28.74 2.56 -14.96
N MET A 256 -27.94 3.51 -14.51
CA MET A 256 -28.41 4.81 -14.04
C MET A 256 -29.09 5.63 -15.15
N LEU A 257 -28.58 5.59 -16.38
CA LEU A 257 -29.24 6.24 -17.52
C LEU A 257 -30.56 5.56 -17.88
N ALA A 258 -30.62 4.23 -17.82
CA ALA A 258 -31.87 3.51 -18.05
C ALA A 258 -32.96 3.89 -17.00
N MET A 259 -32.56 4.04 -15.72
CA MET A 259 -33.46 4.48 -14.66
C MET A 259 -33.96 5.92 -14.83
N LEU A 260 -33.24 6.78 -15.57
CA LEU A 260 -33.73 8.14 -15.88
C LEU A 260 -34.74 8.17 -17.00
N LEU A 261 -34.85 7.14 -17.82
CA LEU A 261 -35.72 7.04 -18.97
C LEU A 261 -37.03 6.30 -18.65
N THR A 262 -37.09 5.64 -17.47
CA THR A 262 -38.26 4.91 -16.97
C THR A 262 -38.97 5.70 -15.89
#